data_994ed677f8f5b226297e7fb05d8cdc07
#
_entry.id   994ed677f8f5b226297e7fb05d8cdc07
#
_cell.length_a   1.000
_cell.length_b   1.000
_cell.length_c   1.000
_cell.angle_alpha   90.00
_cell.angle_beta   90.00
_cell.angle_gamma   90.00
#
_symmetry.space_group_name_H-M   'P 1'
#
loop_
_entity.id
_entity.type
_entity.pdbx_description
1 polymer ?
#
loop_
_entity_poly.entity_id
_entity_poly.type
_entity_poly.pdbx_seq_one_letter_code
_entity_poly.pdbx_strand_id
1 'polypeptide(L)'
;LLAHVRGREPLVMAPSFERDLEQPIAGALPVPGAAPLVVTEGNYLLLDEPRWEAVRAQLDAVWHLRVDPALRRSRLVARHVAFGKTPDEAEAWVRTVDDPNAALVEAAAERADLVIDL
;
A
#
# COMPACT_ATOMS: atom_id res chain seq x y z
N LEU A 1 11.10 -8.53 -7.63
CA LEU A 1 11.30 -8.47 -6.19
C LEU A 1 10.57 -9.62 -5.48
N LEU A 2 9.22 -9.65 -5.43
CA LEU A 2 8.46 -10.66 -4.67
C LEU A 2 8.79 -12.09 -5.08
N ALA A 3 8.97 -12.37 -6.37
CA ALA A 3 9.36 -13.70 -6.84
C ALA A 3 10.72 -14.15 -6.26
N HIS A 4 11.70 -13.24 -6.14
CA HIS A 4 13.01 -13.54 -5.52
C HIS A 4 12.88 -13.78 -4.02
N VAL A 5 12.05 -12.97 -3.33
CA VAL A 5 11.73 -13.18 -1.91
C VAL A 5 11.06 -14.55 -1.70
N ARG A 6 10.06 -14.89 -2.53
CA ARG A 6 9.37 -16.18 -2.50
C ARG A 6 10.33 -17.35 -2.81
N GLY A 7 11.28 -17.13 -3.72
CA GLY A 7 12.36 -18.09 -4.05
C GLY A 7 13.40 -18.27 -2.95
N ARG A 8 13.28 -17.54 -1.82
CA ARG A 8 14.23 -17.59 -0.69
C ARG A 8 15.67 -17.33 -1.08
N GLU A 9 15.89 -16.40 -2.02
CA GLU A 9 17.26 -15.95 -2.30
C GLU A 9 17.92 -15.45 -1.00
N PRO A 10 19.22 -15.68 -0.80
CA PRO A 10 19.89 -15.39 0.47
C PRO A 10 19.68 -13.94 0.95
N LEU A 11 19.63 -13.01 -0.01
CA LEU A 11 19.38 -11.60 0.25
C LEU A 11 18.70 -10.97 -0.97
N VAL A 12 17.55 -10.34 -0.74
CA VAL A 12 16.85 -9.52 -1.74
C VAL A 12 16.85 -8.08 -1.27
N MET A 13 17.23 -7.15 -2.15
CA MET A 13 17.23 -5.73 -1.81
C MET A 13 15.93 -5.07 -2.29
N ALA A 14 15.14 -4.54 -1.36
CA ALA A 14 13.91 -3.82 -1.63
C ALA A 14 14.14 -2.29 -1.66
N PRO A 15 13.33 -1.52 -2.39
CA PRO A 15 13.36 -0.07 -2.31
C PRO A 15 12.78 0.42 -0.98
N SER A 16 13.29 1.55 -0.49
CA SER A 16 12.62 2.37 0.52
C SER A 16 12.07 3.64 -0.12
N PHE A 17 11.23 4.38 0.61
CA PHE A 17 10.79 5.71 0.22
C PHE A 17 11.27 6.71 1.27
N GLU A 18 12.09 7.67 0.84
CA GLU A 18 12.58 8.74 1.71
C GLU A 18 11.63 9.93 1.62
N ARG A 19 10.94 10.22 2.72
CA ARG A 19 9.89 11.25 2.72
C ARG A 19 10.42 12.67 2.70
N ASP A 20 11.59 12.92 3.27
CA ASP A 20 12.21 14.25 3.25
C ASP A 20 12.67 14.62 1.84
N LEU A 21 13.01 13.63 1.03
CA LEU A 21 13.41 13.81 -0.36
C LEU A 21 12.27 13.59 -1.36
N GLU A 22 11.12 13.06 -0.91
CA GLU A 22 9.98 12.64 -1.74
C GLU A 22 10.43 11.71 -2.89
N GLN A 23 11.38 10.79 -2.61
CA GLN A 23 11.96 9.91 -3.62
C GLN A 23 12.09 8.47 -3.16
N PRO A 24 11.91 7.50 -4.09
CA PRO A 24 12.25 6.11 -3.83
C PRO A 24 13.77 5.92 -3.88
N ILE A 25 14.31 5.21 -2.89
CA ILE A 25 15.71 4.82 -2.82
C ILE A 25 15.81 3.34 -3.18
N ALA A 26 16.45 3.05 -4.31
CA ALA A 26 16.62 1.67 -4.76
C ALA A 26 17.58 0.89 -3.85
N GLY A 27 17.25 -0.38 -3.58
CA GLY A 27 18.14 -1.30 -2.88
C GLY A 27 18.47 -0.89 -1.43
N ALA A 28 17.57 -0.21 -0.75
CA ALA A 28 17.81 0.34 0.57
C ALA A 28 17.41 -0.60 1.73
N LEU A 29 16.51 -1.54 1.49
CA LEU A 29 15.98 -2.45 2.51
C LEU A 29 16.42 -3.89 2.23
N PRO A 30 17.26 -4.50 3.08
CA PRO A 30 17.62 -5.90 2.96
C PRO A 30 16.48 -6.80 3.44
N VAL A 31 16.10 -7.77 2.62
CA VAL A 31 15.14 -8.83 2.95
C VAL A 31 15.91 -10.16 2.95
N PRO A 32 16.27 -10.70 4.12
CA PRO A 32 16.98 -11.97 4.22
C PRO A 32 16.10 -13.15 3.79
N GLY A 33 16.66 -14.09 3.02
CA GLY A 33 15.94 -15.30 2.61
C GLY A 33 15.50 -16.20 3.78
N ALA A 34 16.14 -16.04 4.95
CA ALA A 34 15.76 -16.72 6.19
C ALA A 34 14.61 -16.05 6.94
N ALA A 35 14.08 -14.91 6.49
CA ALA A 35 12.96 -14.25 7.12
C ALA A 35 11.74 -15.20 7.17
N PRO A 36 11.17 -15.48 8.35
CA PRO A 36 10.05 -16.40 8.48
C PRO A 36 8.74 -15.82 7.94
N LEU A 37 8.63 -14.50 7.94
CA LEU A 37 7.49 -13.75 7.46
C LEU A 37 7.96 -12.49 6.74
N VAL A 38 7.37 -12.20 5.61
CA VAL A 38 7.54 -10.93 4.89
C VAL A 38 6.18 -10.30 4.69
N VAL A 39 6.00 -9.10 5.20
CA VAL A 39 4.77 -8.31 5.04
C VAL A 39 5.06 -7.17 4.07
N THR A 40 4.19 -7.01 3.09
CA THR A 40 4.19 -5.87 2.18
C THR A 40 2.83 -5.20 2.18
N GLU A 41 2.78 -3.92 1.91
CA GLU A 41 1.53 -3.18 1.77
C GLU A 41 1.41 -2.54 0.39
N GLY A 42 0.18 -2.29 -0.03
CA GLY A 42 -0.10 -1.56 -1.28
C GLY A 42 -1.59 -1.50 -1.55
N ASN A 43 -2.04 -0.34 -2.03
CA ASN A 43 -3.46 -0.08 -2.29
C ASN A 43 -4.06 -1.02 -3.35
N TYR A 44 -3.26 -1.51 -4.29
CA TYR A 44 -3.77 -2.14 -5.50
C TYR A 44 -3.55 -3.66 -5.56
N LEU A 45 -3.11 -4.28 -4.46
CA LEU A 45 -2.78 -5.71 -4.41
C LEU A 45 -3.98 -6.64 -4.71
N LEU A 46 -5.20 -6.13 -4.58
CA LEU A 46 -6.45 -6.86 -4.82
C LEU A 46 -7.13 -6.49 -6.14
N LEU A 47 -6.58 -5.56 -6.93
CA LEU A 47 -7.21 -5.15 -8.19
C LEU A 47 -7.21 -6.27 -9.22
N ASP A 48 -8.32 -6.34 -9.99
CA ASP A 48 -8.50 -7.26 -11.09
C ASP A 48 -7.90 -6.69 -12.38
N GLU A 49 -6.59 -6.61 -12.40
CA GLU A 49 -5.80 -6.19 -13.56
C GLU A 49 -4.60 -7.14 -13.73
N PRO A 50 -4.19 -7.48 -14.97
CA PRO A 50 -3.15 -8.49 -15.21
C PRO A 50 -1.85 -8.27 -14.44
N ARG A 51 -1.41 -7.02 -14.30
CA ARG A 51 -0.19 -6.68 -13.53
C ARG A 51 -0.35 -6.95 -12.02
N TRP A 52 -1.53 -6.68 -11.46
CA TRP A 52 -1.81 -6.88 -10.04
C TRP A 52 -2.12 -8.33 -9.73
N GLU A 53 -2.75 -9.05 -10.65
CA GLU A 53 -2.91 -10.50 -10.60
C GLU A 53 -1.55 -11.21 -10.49
N ALA A 54 -0.57 -10.78 -11.30
CA ALA A 54 0.79 -11.33 -11.24
C ALA A 54 1.48 -11.05 -9.91
N VAL A 55 1.18 -9.91 -9.26
CA VAL A 55 1.66 -9.58 -7.90
C VAL A 55 0.93 -10.42 -6.87
N ARG A 56 -0.41 -10.48 -6.94
CA ARG A 56 -1.25 -11.28 -6.02
C ARG A 56 -0.81 -12.74 -5.98
N ALA A 57 -0.46 -13.32 -7.12
CA ALA A 57 0.05 -14.69 -7.23
C ALA A 57 1.38 -14.95 -6.48
N GLN A 58 2.10 -13.91 -6.09
CA GLN A 58 3.32 -14.02 -5.28
C GLN A 58 3.06 -13.95 -3.77
N LEU A 59 1.81 -13.70 -3.34
CA LEU A 59 1.45 -13.53 -1.94
C LEU A 59 0.70 -14.78 -1.44
N ASP A 60 1.01 -15.24 -0.23
CA ASP A 60 0.35 -16.39 0.38
C ASP A 60 -1.04 -16.01 0.95
N ALA A 61 -1.17 -14.76 1.42
CA ALA A 61 -2.45 -14.18 1.84
C ALA A 61 -2.43 -12.67 1.61
N VAL A 62 -3.60 -12.10 1.30
CA VAL A 62 -3.80 -10.65 1.19
C VAL A 62 -4.97 -10.25 2.07
N TRP A 63 -4.73 -9.31 2.97
CA TRP A 63 -5.73 -8.78 3.89
C TRP A 63 -6.17 -7.39 3.46
N HIS A 64 -7.45 -7.13 3.60
CA HIS A 64 -8.02 -5.79 3.40
C HIS A 64 -8.27 -5.15 4.76
N LEU A 65 -7.70 -3.97 4.97
CA LEU A 65 -7.95 -3.17 6.17
C LEU A 65 -9.04 -2.15 5.86
N ARG A 66 -10.18 -2.26 6.50
CA ARG A 66 -11.30 -1.35 6.34
C ARG A 66 -11.34 -0.37 7.50
N VAL A 67 -11.43 0.90 7.17
CA VAL A 67 -11.55 2.01 8.14
C VAL A 67 -12.81 2.78 7.82
N ASP A 68 -13.51 3.25 8.84
CA ASP A 68 -14.66 4.16 8.66
C ASP A 68 -14.30 5.28 7.68
N PRO A 69 -15.12 5.53 6.64
CA PRO A 69 -14.79 6.49 5.59
C PRO A 69 -14.58 7.92 6.09
N ALA A 70 -15.34 8.36 7.10
CA ALA A 70 -15.18 9.71 7.66
C ALA A 70 -13.88 9.82 8.45
N LEU A 71 -13.55 8.79 9.23
CA LEU A 71 -12.28 8.71 9.96
C LEU A 71 -11.10 8.66 9.01
N ARG A 72 -11.16 7.84 7.95
CA ARG A 72 -10.12 7.78 6.91
C ARG A 72 -9.90 9.16 6.30
N ARG A 73 -11.00 9.82 5.87
CA ARG A 73 -10.93 11.14 5.24
C ARG A 73 -10.30 12.19 6.17
N SER A 74 -10.70 12.22 7.43
CA SER A 74 -10.14 13.16 8.41
C SER A 74 -8.64 12.96 8.61
N ARG A 75 -8.20 11.70 8.70
CA ARG A 75 -6.77 11.35 8.81
C ARG A 75 -5.96 11.75 7.57
N LEU A 76 -6.53 11.57 6.37
CA LEU A 76 -5.89 11.95 5.11
C LEU A 76 -5.71 13.47 5.00
N VAL A 77 -6.76 14.25 5.30
CA VAL A 77 -6.67 15.73 5.32
C VAL A 77 -5.59 16.17 6.31
N ALA A 78 -5.65 15.68 7.56
CA ALA A 78 -4.66 16.02 8.57
C ALA A 78 -3.22 15.68 8.13
N ARG A 79 -3.02 14.52 7.48
CA ARG A 79 -1.73 14.12 6.94
C ARG A 79 -1.24 15.07 5.85
N HIS A 80 -2.09 15.42 4.87
CA HIS A 80 -1.72 16.33 3.80
C HIS A 80 -1.35 17.73 4.33
N VAL A 81 -2.07 18.22 5.34
CA VAL A 81 -1.75 19.49 6.00
C VAL A 81 -0.41 19.39 6.73
N ALA A 82 -0.14 18.31 7.45
CA ALA A 82 1.14 18.10 8.14
C ALA A 82 2.34 18.06 7.18
N PHE A 83 2.10 17.67 5.92
CA PHE A 83 3.12 17.67 4.86
C PHE A 83 3.08 18.89 3.93
N GLY A 84 2.49 20.02 4.41
CA GLY A 84 2.66 21.34 3.82
C GLY A 84 1.55 21.84 2.89
N LYS A 85 0.45 21.06 2.70
CA LYS A 85 -0.72 21.60 1.99
C LYS A 85 -1.53 22.52 2.90
N THR A 86 -2.17 23.53 2.32
CA THR A 86 -3.21 24.26 3.03
C THR A 86 -4.44 23.35 3.28
N PRO A 87 -5.31 23.63 4.27
CA PRO A 87 -6.52 22.85 4.50
C PRO A 87 -7.38 22.66 3.25
N ASP A 88 -7.60 23.73 2.48
CA ASP A 88 -8.42 23.70 1.25
C ASP A 88 -7.79 22.82 0.17
N GLU A 89 -6.47 22.90 0.00
CA GLU A 89 -5.73 22.04 -0.94
C GLU A 89 -5.77 20.58 -0.50
N ALA A 90 -5.66 20.32 0.81
CA ALA A 90 -5.73 18.97 1.37
C ALA A 90 -7.11 18.37 1.14
N GLU A 91 -8.19 19.11 1.41
CA GLU A 91 -9.55 18.64 1.14
C GLU A 91 -9.82 18.41 -0.34
N ALA A 92 -9.34 19.33 -1.20
CA ALA A 92 -9.47 19.17 -2.65
C ALA A 92 -8.72 17.91 -3.14
N TRP A 93 -7.52 17.67 -2.63
CA TRP A 93 -6.73 16.49 -2.98
C TRP A 93 -7.41 15.19 -2.52
N VAL A 94 -7.88 15.13 -1.28
CA VAL A 94 -8.61 13.97 -0.77
C VAL A 94 -9.83 13.67 -1.64
N ARG A 95 -10.62 14.67 -1.99
CA ARG A 95 -11.82 14.51 -2.81
C ARG A 95 -11.51 14.04 -4.24
N THR A 96 -10.43 14.54 -4.84
CA THR A 96 -10.14 14.31 -6.27
C THR A 96 -9.19 13.14 -6.53
N VAL A 97 -8.41 12.75 -5.52
CA VAL A 97 -7.39 11.69 -5.64
C VAL A 97 -7.65 10.54 -4.67
N ASP A 98 -7.72 10.82 -3.36
CA ASP A 98 -7.77 9.76 -2.37
C ASP A 98 -9.14 9.05 -2.33
N ASP A 99 -10.24 9.79 -2.43
CA ASP A 99 -11.60 9.20 -2.40
C ASP A 99 -11.87 8.29 -3.61
N PRO A 100 -11.53 8.67 -4.87
CA PRO A 100 -11.63 7.76 -6.01
C PRO A 100 -10.76 6.51 -5.85
N ASN A 101 -9.52 6.66 -5.37
CA ASN A 101 -8.66 5.52 -5.10
C ASN A 101 -9.24 4.60 -4.02
N ALA A 102 -9.79 5.17 -2.95
CA ALA A 102 -10.40 4.39 -1.89
C ALA A 102 -11.64 3.61 -2.37
N ALA A 103 -12.45 4.21 -3.24
CA ALA A 103 -13.60 3.51 -3.84
C ALA A 103 -13.15 2.31 -4.68
N LEU A 104 -12.06 2.48 -5.46
CA LEU A 104 -11.49 1.40 -6.26
C LEU A 104 -10.96 0.26 -5.38
N VAL A 105 -10.27 0.59 -4.29
CA VAL A 105 -9.71 -0.39 -3.35
C VAL A 105 -10.82 -1.12 -2.60
N GLU A 106 -11.85 -0.42 -2.15
CA GLU A 106 -13.00 -1.01 -1.46
C GLU A 106 -13.79 -1.97 -2.36
N ALA A 107 -13.96 -1.62 -3.63
CA ALA A 107 -14.62 -2.51 -4.60
C ALA A 107 -13.87 -3.84 -4.79
N ALA A 108 -12.57 -3.89 -4.54
CA ALA A 108 -11.75 -5.09 -4.63
C ALA A 108 -11.67 -5.89 -3.31
N ALA A 109 -12.30 -5.42 -2.23
CA ALA A 109 -12.20 -6.02 -0.89
C ALA A 109 -12.69 -7.48 -0.83
N GLU A 110 -13.66 -7.86 -1.66
CA GLU A 110 -14.19 -9.24 -1.75
C GLU A 110 -13.11 -10.26 -2.17
N ARG A 111 -12.02 -9.81 -2.75
CA ARG A 111 -10.90 -10.66 -3.19
C ARG A 111 -9.86 -10.89 -2.11
N ALA A 112 -10.04 -10.28 -0.95
CA ALA A 112 -9.16 -10.48 0.20
C ALA A 112 -9.38 -11.83 0.86
N ASP A 113 -8.31 -12.43 1.36
CA ASP A 113 -8.39 -13.64 2.18
C ASP A 113 -8.95 -13.34 3.58
N LEU A 114 -8.82 -12.09 4.05
CA LEU A 114 -9.36 -11.60 5.31
C LEU A 114 -9.66 -10.10 5.21
N VAL A 115 -10.81 -9.67 5.73
CA VAL A 115 -11.14 -8.25 5.94
C VAL A 115 -11.05 -7.96 7.44
N ILE A 116 -10.36 -6.87 7.80
CA ILE A 116 -10.19 -6.42 9.17
C ILE A 116 -10.79 -5.02 9.29
N ASP A 117 -11.82 -4.88 10.10
CA ASP A 117 -12.43 -3.59 10.42
C ASP A 117 -11.67 -2.91 11.58
N LEU A 118 -11.26 -1.65 11.40
CA LEU A 118 -10.45 -0.85 12.33
C LEU A 118 -11.20 0.35 12.86
#